data_31367a122556e4dcde80bc44a43a4839
#
_entry.id   31367a122556e4dcde80bc44a43a4839
#
_cell.length_a   1.000
_cell.length_b   1.000
_cell.length_c   1.000
_cell.angle_alpha   90.00
_cell.angle_beta   90.00
_cell.angle_gamma   90.00
#
_symmetry.space_group_name_H-M   'P 1'
#
loop_
_entity.id
_entity.type
_entity.pdbx_description
1 polymer ?
#
loop_
_entity_poly.entity_id
_entity_poly.type
_entity_poly.pdbx_seq_one_letter_code
_entity_poly.pdbx_strand_id
1 'polypeptide(L)'
;MSGILYLVGTPIGNLGDFSPRAVQTLKEADFIAAEDTRVTLKLLNHFSVKKPMVSYFEHNRRERGEQIVARMLAGESCALVTDA
;
A
#
# COMPACT_ATOMS: atom_id res chain seq x y z
N MET A 1 17.16 -11.70 1.86
CA MET A 1 15.81 -12.26 1.91
C MET A 1 14.85 -11.38 1.13
N SER A 2 13.89 -12.01 0.47
CA SER A 2 12.85 -11.26 -0.25
C SER A 2 11.84 -10.67 0.73
N GLY A 3 11.30 -9.51 0.40
CA GLY A 3 10.21 -8.91 1.15
C GLY A 3 8.89 -9.59 0.90
N ILE A 4 7.85 -9.12 1.57
CA ILE A 4 6.51 -9.66 1.50
C ILE A 4 5.59 -8.64 0.81
N LEU A 5 4.74 -9.13 -0.08
CA LEU A 5 3.67 -8.31 -0.68
C LEU A 5 2.37 -8.56 0.08
N TYR A 6 1.82 -7.52 0.64
CA TYR A 6 0.52 -7.56 1.31
C TYR A 6 -0.53 -6.92 0.40
N LEU A 7 -1.65 -7.57 0.21
CA LEU A 7 -2.79 -6.99 -0.50
C LEU A 7 -3.78 -6.44 0.52
N VAL A 8 -4.07 -5.16 0.43
CA VAL A 8 -4.95 -4.48 1.39
C VAL A 8 -6.11 -3.85 0.63
N GLY A 9 -7.31 -4.36 0.85
CA GLY A 9 -8.52 -3.78 0.29
C GLY A 9 -9.02 -2.63 1.15
N THR A 10 -9.41 -1.51 0.53
CA THR A 10 -9.99 -0.40 1.26
C THR A 10 -11.51 -0.50 1.29
N PRO A 11 -12.15 -0.16 2.42
CA PRO A 11 -13.61 -0.14 2.46
C PRO A 11 -14.15 1.01 1.62
N ILE A 12 -15.31 0.77 0.99
CA ILE A 12 -15.98 1.82 0.23
C ILE A 12 -16.69 2.75 1.21
N GLY A 13 -16.28 4.01 1.21
CA GLY A 13 -17.00 5.10 1.87
C GLY A 13 -16.82 5.28 3.38
N ASN A 14 -16.39 4.28 4.14
CA ASN A 14 -16.26 4.41 5.59
C ASN A 14 -14.94 3.89 6.13
N LEU A 15 -14.08 4.81 6.55
CA LEU A 15 -12.78 4.46 7.12
C LEU A 15 -12.90 3.66 8.42
N GLY A 16 -14.00 3.80 9.14
CA GLY A 16 -14.25 3.04 10.37
C GLY A 16 -14.38 1.54 10.15
N ASP A 17 -14.68 1.11 8.92
CA ASP A 17 -14.76 -0.31 8.58
C ASP A 17 -13.39 -0.94 8.30
N PHE A 18 -12.33 -0.16 8.32
CA PHE A 18 -10.98 -0.65 8.08
C PHE A 18 -10.51 -1.43 9.31
N SER A 19 -10.15 -2.70 9.13
CA SER A 19 -9.82 -3.56 10.27
C SER A 19 -8.51 -3.16 10.95
N PRO A 20 -8.40 -3.38 12.28
CA PRO A 20 -7.13 -3.17 12.97
C PRO A 20 -5.96 -3.96 12.37
N ARG A 21 -6.24 -5.15 11.86
CA ARG A 21 -5.23 -5.97 11.19
C ARG A 21 -4.72 -5.31 9.92
N ALA A 22 -5.62 -4.71 9.12
CA ALA A 22 -5.23 -4.00 7.91
C ALA A 22 -4.38 -2.78 8.25
N VAL A 23 -4.73 -2.02 9.29
CA VAL A 23 -3.93 -0.90 9.78
C VAL A 23 -2.54 -1.38 10.18
N GLN A 24 -2.46 -2.48 10.92
CA GLN A 24 -1.19 -3.03 11.36
C GLN A 24 -0.32 -3.46 10.17
N THR A 25 -0.93 -4.05 9.14
CA THR A 25 -0.24 -4.43 7.92
C THR A 25 0.40 -3.21 7.25
N LEU A 26 -0.33 -2.09 7.17
CA LEU A 26 0.21 -0.85 6.62
C LEU A 26 1.39 -0.34 7.45
N LYS A 27 1.32 -0.47 8.76
CA LYS A 27 2.41 -0.05 9.65
C LYS A 27 3.66 -0.92 9.52
N GLU A 28 3.49 -2.20 9.23
CA GLU A 28 4.60 -3.14 9.09
C GLU A 28 5.29 -3.09 7.74
N ALA A 29 4.60 -2.61 6.70
CA ALA A 29 5.18 -2.51 5.37
C ALA A 29 6.27 -1.44 5.32
N ASP A 30 7.28 -1.64 4.49
CA ASP A 30 8.32 -0.65 4.30
C ASP A 30 7.86 0.49 3.39
N PHE A 31 6.98 0.20 2.44
CA PHE A 31 6.38 1.21 1.58
C PHE A 31 5.01 0.75 1.11
N ILE A 32 4.25 1.67 0.56
CA ILE A 32 2.88 1.42 0.14
C ILE A 32 2.74 1.75 -1.34
N ALA A 33 2.11 0.85 -2.09
CA ALA A 33 1.74 1.09 -3.48
C ALA A 33 0.23 1.28 -3.54
N ALA A 34 -0.23 2.27 -4.28
CA ALA A 34 -1.65 2.60 -4.33
C ALA A 34 -2.07 3.05 -5.72
N GLU A 35 -3.29 2.66 -6.14
CA GLU A 35 -3.86 3.11 -7.39
C GLU A 35 -4.20 4.61 -7.31
N ASP A 36 -4.84 5.02 -6.22
CA ASP A 36 -5.14 6.42 -5.96
C ASP A 36 -4.39 6.87 -4.71
N THR A 37 -3.29 7.56 -4.93
CA THR A 37 -2.43 8.01 -3.83
C THR A 37 -3.10 9.05 -2.95
N ARG A 38 -4.03 9.85 -3.49
CA ARG A 38 -4.72 10.88 -2.71
C ARG A 38 -5.70 10.25 -1.72
N VAL A 39 -6.47 9.28 -2.16
CA VAL A 39 -7.41 8.57 -1.30
C VAL A 39 -6.64 7.78 -0.24
N THR A 40 -5.59 7.10 -0.64
CA THR A 40 -4.77 6.31 0.28
C THR A 40 -4.06 7.21 1.30
N LEU A 41 -3.62 8.40 0.89
CA LEU A 41 -3.01 9.34 1.84
C LEU A 41 -4.00 9.76 2.93
N LYS A 42 -5.26 10.00 2.58
CA LYS A 42 -6.30 10.31 3.58
C LYS A 42 -6.48 9.15 4.56
N LEU A 43 -6.48 7.92 4.04
CA LEU A 43 -6.57 6.72 4.87
C LEU A 43 -5.39 6.64 5.85
N LEU A 44 -4.18 6.82 5.35
CA LEU A 44 -2.98 6.77 6.18
C LEU A 44 -2.99 7.86 7.25
N ASN A 45 -3.38 9.08 6.89
CA ASN A 45 -3.46 10.18 7.83
C ASN A 45 -4.51 9.92 8.93
N HIS A 46 -5.63 9.31 8.56
CA HIS A 46 -6.69 8.98 9.52
C HIS A 46 -6.17 8.03 10.61
N PHE A 47 -5.33 7.08 10.25
CA PHE A 47 -4.76 6.10 11.18
C PHE A 47 -3.37 6.45 11.68
N SER A 48 -2.90 7.65 11.39
CA SER A 48 -1.55 8.14 11.80
C SER A 48 -0.42 7.24 11.29
N VAL A 49 -0.58 6.69 10.10
CA VAL A 49 0.45 5.88 9.46
C VAL A 49 1.27 6.76 8.52
N LYS A 50 2.59 6.77 8.71
CA LYS A 50 3.50 7.55 7.86
C LYS A 50 4.45 6.58 7.16
N LYS A 51 4.23 6.36 5.86
CA LYS A 51 5.05 5.47 5.04
C LYS A 51 5.26 6.09 3.65
N PRO A 52 6.42 5.80 3.04
CA PRO A 52 6.61 6.18 1.64
C PRO A 52 5.55 5.53 0.77
N MET A 53 5.03 6.26 -0.20
CA MET A 53 3.99 5.76 -1.08
C MET A 53 4.38 5.94 -2.54
N VAL A 54 4.12 4.90 -3.34
CA VAL A 54 4.33 4.95 -4.79
C VAL A 54 3.00 4.74 -5.49
N SER A 55 2.82 5.41 -6.63
CA SER A 55 1.63 5.21 -7.43
C SER A 55 1.74 3.93 -8.24
N TYR A 56 0.64 3.18 -8.30
CA TYR A 56 0.57 1.95 -9.07
C TYR A 56 -0.80 1.86 -9.72
N PHE A 57 -0.93 2.42 -10.91
CA PHE A 57 -2.20 2.48 -11.62
C PHE A 57 -2.03 1.95 -13.05
N GLU A 58 -3.13 1.82 -13.78
CA GLU A 58 -3.16 1.16 -15.07
C GLU A 58 -2.07 1.64 -16.04
N HIS A 59 -1.83 2.96 -16.11
CA HIS A 59 -0.86 3.51 -17.07
C HIS A 59 0.59 3.34 -16.67
N ASN A 60 0.90 3.00 -15.42
CA ASN A 60 2.28 2.84 -14.97
C ASN A 60 2.60 1.46 -14.37
N ARG A 61 1.66 0.51 -14.43
CA ARG A 61 1.81 -0.80 -13.80
C ARG A 61 3.08 -1.54 -14.20
N ARG A 62 3.41 -1.51 -15.48
CA ARG A 62 4.59 -2.22 -15.97
C ARG A 62 5.88 -1.69 -15.34
N GLU A 63 6.07 -0.38 -15.45
CA GLU A 63 7.27 0.27 -14.95
C GLU A 63 7.34 0.24 -13.41
N ARG A 64 6.24 0.61 -12.75
CA ARG A 64 6.19 0.62 -11.29
C ARG A 64 6.24 -0.78 -10.72
N GLY A 65 5.61 -1.76 -11.38
CA GLY A 65 5.66 -3.15 -10.96
C GLY A 65 7.08 -3.68 -10.94
N GLU A 66 7.89 -3.35 -11.93
CA GLU A 66 9.29 -3.75 -11.97
C GLU A 66 10.07 -3.12 -10.82
N GLN A 67 9.82 -1.85 -10.51
CA GLN A 67 10.45 -1.15 -9.39
C GLN A 67 10.06 -1.76 -8.05
N ILE A 68 8.76 -2.09 -7.88
CA ILE A 68 8.26 -2.70 -6.66
C ILE A 68 8.91 -4.07 -6.45
N VAL A 69 8.96 -4.89 -7.49
CA VAL A 69 9.59 -6.21 -7.41
C VAL A 69 11.06 -6.10 -7.05
N ALA A 70 11.77 -5.15 -7.66
CA ALA A 70 13.18 -4.94 -7.36
C ALA A 70 13.41 -4.58 -5.89
N ARG A 71 12.55 -3.74 -5.32
CA ARG A 71 12.63 -3.39 -3.90
C ARG A 71 12.32 -4.58 -2.99
N MET A 72 11.34 -5.39 -3.38
CA MET A 72 11.00 -6.60 -2.63
C MET A 72 12.14 -7.62 -2.66
N LEU A 73 12.79 -7.78 -3.80
CA LEU A 73 13.95 -8.67 -3.91
C LEU A 73 15.12 -8.17 -3.05
N ALA A 74 15.18 -6.87 -2.79
CA ALA A 74 16.17 -6.28 -1.89
C ALA A 74 15.78 -6.40 -0.42
N GLY A 75 14.65 -7.02 -0.11
CA GLY A 75 14.21 -7.27 1.26
C GLY A 75 13.11 -6.36 1.80
N GLU A 76 12.65 -5.39 1.02
CA GLU A 76 11.58 -4.49 1.45
C GLU A 76 10.21 -5.14 1.26
N SER A 77 9.30 -4.85 2.19
CA SER A 77 7.92 -5.31 2.11
C SER A 77 7.02 -4.19 1.60
N CYS A 78 6.05 -4.54 0.76
CA CYS A 78 5.13 -3.60 0.15
C CYS A 78 3.69 -3.95 0.52
N ALA A 79 2.91 -2.94 0.88
CA ALA A 79 1.45 -3.08 0.98
C ALA A 79 0.82 -2.46 -0.25
N LEU A 80 0.15 -3.27 -1.05
CA LEU A 80 -0.58 -2.81 -2.23
C LEU A 80 -2.03 -2.53 -1.82
N VAL A 81 -2.41 -1.27 -1.85
CA VAL A 81 -3.75 -0.83 -1.47
C VAL A 81 -4.62 -0.76 -2.72
N THR A 82 -5.71 -1.49 -2.69
CA THR A 82 -6.65 -1.56 -3.81
C THR A 82 -8.03 -1.11 -3.36
N ASP A 83 -8.78 -0.52 -4.27
CA ASP A 83 -10.18 -0.21 -4.01
C ASP A 83 -11.02 -1.48 -4.13
N ALA A 84 -11.87 -1.70 -3.17
CA ALA A 84 -12.73 -2.87 -3.16
C ALA A 84 -13.88 -2.72 -4.17
#